data_3df55c289c0519a077e85b40269db86d
#
_entry.id   3df55c289c0519a077e85b40269db86d
#
_cell.length_a   1.000
_cell.length_b   1.000
_cell.length_c   1.000
_cell.angle_alpha   90.00
_cell.angle_beta   90.00
_cell.angle_gamma   90.00
#
_symmetry.space_group_name_H-M   'P 1'
#
loop_
_entity.id
_entity.type
_entity.pdbx_description
1 polymer ?
#
loop_
_entity_poly.entity_id
_entity_poly.type
_entity_poly.pdbx_seq_one_letter_code
_entity_poly.pdbx_strand_id
1 'polypeptide(L)'
;DFVGRGKGDHDQNKILFRPSDITVGPDGAIYICDWYDPRVGGHGDSDQSCSGTIYRIAPKGFKSKTPDFDLATVDGALTALKSPAINTRHLGLSALKKHGEKSIPSLIKLLGHSNKHVAARAIWLLPHLGEKGKSECVKLLKSDQANMRLTAYRALRRINPIGSQGTAILPYAKQLANDPDAGVRRDVALSLRDLPATLTKSIFAILAPQVDHTDKNAVEAIGLGAANQENEIWLAIKESMQPGDPHQWSDQFAKLTWRLWPSVAVTDLKARALHPSLSPEARKLAVESLAFINHKTSVEAMLELADNERTKADASYWLLRNGHGEWRPYNIAGELKKRGIYDPSKIKPVAVTVP
;
A
#
# COMPACT_ATOMS: atom_id res chain seq x y z
N ASP A 1 -6.65 -7.76 24.73
CA ASP A 1 -7.58 -8.75 24.20
C ASP A 1 -8.98 -8.41 24.66
N PHE A 2 -9.91 -8.20 23.73
CA PHE A 2 -11.31 -7.86 24.06
C PHE A 2 -12.10 -9.10 24.49
N VAL A 3 -11.80 -10.21 23.92
CA VAL A 3 -12.32 -11.54 24.26
C VAL A 3 -11.15 -12.52 24.28
N GLY A 4 -10.93 -13.13 25.38
CA GLY A 4 -9.85 -14.09 25.56
C GLY A 4 -10.18 -15.09 26.66
N ARG A 5 -9.32 -16.03 26.86
CA ARG A 5 -9.40 -16.93 28.02
C ARG A 5 -9.25 -16.12 29.30
N GLY A 6 -10.10 -16.36 30.28
CA GLY A 6 -9.89 -15.87 31.63
C GLY A 6 -8.54 -16.33 32.21
N LYS A 7 -8.07 -15.65 33.26
CA LYS A 7 -6.94 -16.14 34.05
C LYS A 7 -7.31 -17.48 34.68
N GLY A 8 -6.75 -18.56 34.16
CA GLY A 8 -7.01 -19.91 34.70
C GLY A 8 -6.33 -20.97 33.87
N ASP A 9 -6.51 -22.18 34.21
CA ASP A 9 -5.92 -23.40 33.75
C ASP A 9 -5.28 -23.39 32.35
N HIS A 10 -3.96 -23.46 32.28
CA HIS A 10 -3.19 -23.52 31.03
C HIS A 10 -3.10 -24.93 30.44
N ASP A 11 -3.92 -25.86 30.89
CA ASP A 11 -4.00 -27.20 30.29
C ASP A 11 -4.49 -27.06 28.84
N GLN A 12 -3.59 -27.27 27.89
CA GLN A 12 -3.89 -27.14 26.46
C GLN A 12 -5.05 -28.08 26.03
N ASN A 13 -5.26 -29.16 26.72
CA ASN A 13 -6.34 -30.13 26.44
C ASN A 13 -7.73 -29.62 26.89
N LYS A 14 -7.78 -28.57 27.72
CA LYS A 14 -9.04 -27.94 28.18
C LYS A 14 -9.37 -26.63 27.50
N ILE A 15 -8.58 -26.26 26.49
CA ILE A 15 -8.83 -25.03 25.75
C ILE A 15 -9.88 -25.28 24.68
N LEU A 16 -11.10 -24.96 24.99
CA LEU A 16 -12.24 -25.17 24.09
C LEU A 16 -12.52 -23.97 23.19
N PHE A 17 -11.97 -22.77 23.47
CA PHE A 17 -12.28 -21.54 22.70
C PHE A 17 -11.20 -21.31 21.63
N ARG A 18 -11.57 -21.51 20.36
CA ARG A 18 -10.72 -21.27 19.16
C ARG A 18 -11.47 -20.42 18.15
N PRO A 19 -11.51 -19.09 18.34
CA PRO A 19 -12.27 -18.21 17.44
C PRO A 19 -11.67 -18.26 16.03
N SER A 20 -12.52 -18.54 15.07
CA SER A 20 -12.16 -18.63 13.64
C SER A 20 -12.68 -17.43 12.82
N ASP A 21 -13.81 -16.84 13.25
CA ASP A 21 -14.39 -15.70 12.55
C ASP A 21 -15.19 -14.81 13.52
N ILE A 22 -15.37 -13.54 13.14
CA ILE A 22 -16.13 -12.54 13.89
C ILE A 22 -16.96 -11.66 12.95
N THR A 23 -18.23 -11.44 13.27
CA THR A 23 -19.09 -10.56 12.50
C THR A 23 -20.05 -9.79 13.39
N VAL A 24 -20.63 -8.70 12.84
CA VAL A 24 -21.73 -7.98 13.48
C VAL A 24 -23.03 -8.49 12.87
N GLY A 25 -23.92 -9.00 13.72
CA GLY A 25 -25.24 -9.47 13.33
C GLY A 25 -26.21 -8.33 12.97
N PRO A 26 -27.35 -8.64 12.34
CA PRO A 26 -28.34 -7.65 11.94
C PRO A 26 -28.96 -6.91 13.14
N ASP A 27 -28.90 -7.50 14.32
CA ASP A 27 -29.35 -6.92 15.60
C ASP A 27 -28.29 -5.97 16.23
N GLY A 28 -27.09 -5.89 15.65
CA GLY A 28 -25.97 -5.08 16.17
C GLY A 28 -25.11 -5.77 17.21
N ALA A 29 -25.42 -7.00 17.61
CA ALA A 29 -24.55 -7.80 18.46
C ALA A 29 -23.33 -8.34 17.68
N ILE A 30 -22.27 -8.67 18.39
CA ILE A 30 -21.09 -9.30 17.82
C ILE A 30 -21.27 -10.83 17.92
N TYR A 31 -21.05 -11.51 16.82
CA TYR A 31 -21.07 -12.97 16.74
C TYR A 31 -19.67 -13.48 16.47
N ILE A 32 -19.24 -14.49 17.24
CA ILE A 32 -17.93 -15.11 17.13
C ILE A 32 -18.13 -16.58 16.89
N CYS A 33 -17.57 -17.11 15.79
CA CYS A 33 -17.53 -18.53 15.55
C CYS A 33 -16.35 -19.13 16.31
N ASP A 34 -16.62 -20.15 17.07
CA ASP A 34 -15.65 -20.97 17.76
C ASP A 34 -15.57 -22.32 17.05
N TRP A 35 -14.46 -22.55 16.40
CA TRP A 35 -14.19 -23.84 15.80
C TRP A 35 -13.40 -24.70 16.79
N TYR A 36 -14.09 -25.55 17.48
CA TYR A 36 -13.44 -26.52 18.34
C TYR A 36 -12.67 -27.53 17.49
N ASP A 37 -11.34 -27.51 17.60
CA ASP A 37 -10.45 -28.50 17.01
C ASP A 37 -9.44 -28.91 18.09
N PRO A 38 -9.53 -30.15 18.62
CA PRO A 38 -8.60 -30.65 19.65
C PRO A 38 -7.17 -30.82 19.10
N ARG A 39 -6.98 -30.80 17.80
CA ARG A 39 -5.67 -30.93 17.15
C ARG A 39 -5.39 -29.72 16.25
N VAL A 40 -4.25 -29.07 16.45
CA VAL A 40 -3.75 -28.07 15.52
C VAL A 40 -3.08 -28.76 14.33
N GLY A 41 -3.61 -28.55 13.12
CA GLY A 41 -3.03 -29.07 11.86
C GLY A 41 -3.29 -30.55 11.58
N GLY A 42 -4.27 -31.16 12.24
CA GLY A 42 -4.71 -32.52 11.93
C GLY A 42 -5.83 -32.56 10.89
N HIS A 43 -5.80 -33.57 10.01
CA HIS A 43 -6.88 -33.82 9.03
C HIS A 43 -7.93 -34.81 9.52
N GLY A 44 -7.86 -35.23 10.78
CA GLY A 44 -8.82 -36.12 11.40
C GLY A 44 -9.67 -35.34 12.39
N ASP A 45 -10.96 -35.24 12.15
CA ASP A 45 -11.91 -34.76 13.15
C ASP A 45 -11.97 -35.73 14.31
N SER A 46 -11.45 -35.27 15.47
CA SER A 46 -11.49 -36.06 16.70
C SER A 46 -12.65 -35.67 17.62
N ASP A 47 -13.40 -34.63 17.23
CA ASP A 47 -14.58 -34.17 17.99
C ASP A 47 -15.86 -34.76 17.42
N GLN A 48 -16.20 -35.97 17.93
CA GLN A 48 -17.49 -36.63 17.61
C GLN A 48 -18.69 -35.95 18.24
N SER A 49 -18.47 -35.00 19.18
CA SER A 49 -19.54 -34.24 19.85
C SER A 49 -19.93 -32.98 19.12
N CYS A 50 -19.17 -32.55 18.10
CA CYS A 50 -19.38 -31.29 17.36
C CYS A 50 -19.57 -30.10 18.30
N SER A 51 -18.65 -29.92 19.25
CA SER A 51 -18.78 -28.93 20.33
C SER A 51 -18.45 -27.48 19.90
N GLY A 52 -18.23 -27.21 18.61
CA GLY A 52 -18.12 -25.88 18.05
C GLY A 52 -19.33 -25.01 18.42
N THR A 53 -19.08 -23.75 18.73
CA THR A 53 -20.10 -22.85 19.30
C THR A 53 -20.08 -21.50 18.60
N ILE A 54 -21.25 -20.87 18.46
CA ILE A 54 -21.36 -19.47 18.06
C ILE A 54 -21.71 -18.65 19.29
N TYR A 55 -20.76 -17.81 19.71
CA TYR A 55 -20.97 -16.89 20.82
C TYR A 55 -21.58 -15.60 20.33
N ARG A 56 -22.53 -15.05 21.09
CA ARG A 56 -23.11 -13.75 20.88
C ARG A 56 -22.69 -12.81 22.01
N ILE A 57 -22.04 -11.72 21.67
CA ILE A 57 -21.59 -10.71 22.62
C ILE A 57 -22.44 -9.46 22.43
N ALA A 58 -23.03 -8.99 23.51
CA ALA A 58 -23.85 -7.79 23.54
C ALA A 58 -23.74 -7.13 24.92
N PRO A 59 -24.06 -5.81 25.06
CA PRO A 59 -24.14 -5.16 26.36
C PRO A 59 -25.14 -5.84 27.30
N LYS A 60 -24.88 -5.77 28.60
CA LYS A 60 -25.80 -6.33 29.59
C LYS A 60 -27.20 -5.71 29.42
N GLY A 61 -28.22 -6.54 29.36
CA GLY A 61 -29.63 -6.12 29.16
C GLY A 61 -29.99 -5.84 27.69
N PHE A 62 -29.08 -6.06 26.74
CA PHE A 62 -29.37 -5.90 25.33
C PHE A 62 -30.47 -6.86 24.88
N LYS A 63 -31.55 -6.29 24.29
CA LYS A 63 -32.61 -7.07 23.67
C LYS A 63 -32.36 -7.12 22.15
N SER A 64 -32.20 -8.34 21.61
CA SER A 64 -32.06 -8.53 20.18
C SER A 64 -33.32 -8.07 19.46
N LYS A 65 -33.16 -7.19 18.48
CA LYS A 65 -34.21 -6.78 17.57
C LYS A 65 -33.63 -6.74 16.17
N THR A 66 -34.11 -7.65 15.32
CA THR A 66 -33.78 -7.57 13.89
C THR A 66 -34.45 -6.32 13.33
N PRO A 67 -33.68 -5.42 12.68
CA PRO A 67 -34.26 -4.24 12.06
C PRO A 67 -35.23 -4.66 10.97
N ASP A 68 -36.40 -4.00 10.96
CA ASP A 68 -37.37 -4.11 9.88
C ASP A 68 -37.08 -3.01 8.86
N PHE A 69 -36.91 -3.38 7.60
CA PHE A 69 -36.67 -2.47 6.48
C PHE A 69 -37.21 -3.06 5.18
N ASP A 70 -37.99 -2.25 4.47
CA ASP A 70 -38.53 -2.61 3.16
C ASP A 70 -37.54 -2.26 2.05
N LEU A 71 -36.84 -3.25 1.52
CA LEU A 71 -35.88 -3.07 0.43
C LEU A 71 -36.54 -2.70 -0.92
N ALA A 72 -37.85 -2.81 -1.05
CA ALA A 72 -38.57 -2.36 -2.23
C ALA A 72 -38.71 -0.82 -2.28
N THR A 73 -38.40 -0.13 -1.17
CA THR A 73 -38.36 1.34 -1.11
C THR A 73 -36.95 1.88 -0.97
N VAL A 74 -36.71 3.10 -1.48
CA VAL A 74 -35.46 3.79 -1.30
C VAL A 74 -35.14 4.04 0.18
N ASP A 75 -36.11 4.42 0.98
CA ASP A 75 -35.94 4.74 2.40
C ASP A 75 -35.63 3.50 3.23
N GLY A 76 -36.28 2.37 2.96
CA GLY A 76 -35.94 1.10 3.60
C GLY A 76 -34.56 0.60 3.23
N ALA A 77 -34.19 0.72 1.95
CA ALA A 77 -32.82 0.39 1.48
C ALA A 77 -31.76 1.31 2.08
N LEU A 78 -32.04 2.62 2.29
CA LEU A 78 -31.14 3.54 3.01
C LEU A 78 -31.00 3.18 4.49
N THR A 79 -32.09 2.72 5.12
CA THR A 79 -32.06 2.24 6.50
C THR A 79 -31.13 1.02 6.62
N ALA A 80 -31.24 0.08 5.71
CA ALA A 80 -30.32 -1.05 5.61
C ALA A 80 -28.85 -0.61 5.34
N LEU A 81 -28.62 0.35 4.45
CA LEU A 81 -27.27 0.88 4.15
C LEU A 81 -26.61 1.50 5.39
N LYS A 82 -27.38 2.09 6.30
CA LYS A 82 -26.87 2.69 7.55
C LYS A 82 -26.53 1.67 8.63
N SER A 83 -26.99 0.43 8.51
CA SER A 83 -26.77 -0.62 9.51
C SER A 83 -25.29 -0.83 9.84
N PRO A 84 -24.92 -1.14 11.10
CA PRO A 84 -23.58 -1.60 11.47
C PRO A 84 -23.26 -3.00 10.90
N ALA A 85 -24.29 -3.84 10.66
CA ALA A 85 -24.08 -5.18 10.12
C ALA A 85 -23.71 -5.17 8.64
N ILE A 86 -22.62 -5.87 8.31
CA ILE A 86 -22.03 -5.83 6.97
C ILE A 86 -22.99 -6.41 5.91
N ASN A 87 -23.64 -7.53 6.24
CA ASN A 87 -24.58 -8.19 5.32
C ASN A 87 -25.83 -7.33 5.08
N THR A 88 -26.37 -6.69 6.13
CA THR A 88 -27.49 -5.75 6.01
C THR A 88 -27.13 -4.55 5.15
N ARG A 89 -25.92 -3.98 5.33
CA ARG A 89 -25.43 -2.90 4.45
C ARG A 89 -25.34 -3.32 3.00
N HIS A 90 -24.88 -4.55 2.75
CA HIS A 90 -24.78 -5.09 1.39
C HIS A 90 -26.17 -5.23 0.73
N LEU A 91 -27.16 -5.68 1.48
CA LEU A 91 -28.56 -5.72 0.99
C LEU A 91 -29.06 -4.31 0.64
N GLY A 92 -28.83 -3.33 1.51
CA GLY A 92 -29.19 -1.93 1.26
C GLY A 92 -28.48 -1.35 0.02
N LEU A 93 -27.17 -1.60 -0.12
CA LEU A 93 -26.40 -1.18 -1.29
C LEU A 93 -26.95 -1.81 -2.57
N SER A 94 -27.22 -3.11 -2.55
CA SER A 94 -27.75 -3.85 -3.70
C SER A 94 -29.16 -3.36 -4.10
N ALA A 95 -30.01 -3.08 -3.12
CA ALA A 95 -31.35 -2.53 -3.37
C ALA A 95 -31.28 -1.11 -3.95
N LEU A 96 -30.44 -0.22 -3.39
CA LEU A 96 -30.25 1.14 -3.92
C LEU A 96 -29.69 1.15 -5.34
N LYS A 97 -28.78 0.20 -5.68
CA LYS A 97 -28.36 0.00 -7.08
C LYS A 97 -29.53 -0.37 -8.00
N LYS A 98 -30.43 -1.24 -7.57
CA LYS A 98 -31.62 -1.60 -8.35
C LYS A 98 -32.60 -0.44 -8.52
N HIS A 99 -32.74 0.43 -7.49
CA HIS A 99 -33.52 1.67 -7.60
C HIS A 99 -32.91 2.68 -8.56
N GLY A 100 -31.60 2.54 -8.88
CA GLY A 100 -30.90 3.35 -9.86
C GLY A 100 -30.89 4.84 -9.50
N GLU A 101 -31.10 5.71 -10.48
CA GLU A 101 -31.06 7.18 -10.32
C GLU A 101 -32.02 7.72 -9.27
N LYS A 102 -33.13 7.01 -8.97
CA LYS A 102 -34.09 7.39 -7.91
C LYS A 102 -33.42 7.48 -6.53
N SER A 103 -32.34 6.76 -6.31
CA SER A 103 -31.57 6.77 -5.05
C SER A 103 -30.67 8.01 -4.88
N ILE A 104 -30.31 8.70 -5.96
CA ILE A 104 -29.32 9.79 -5.95
C ILE A 104 -29.67 10.91 -4.98
N PRO A 105 -30.90 11.48 -4.95
CA PRO A 105 -31.21 12.59 -4.05
C PRO A 105 -31.02 12.23 -2.57
N SER A 106 -31.40 11.01 -2.20
CA SER A 106 -31.27 10.51 -0.83
C SER A 106 -29.81 10.24 -0.45
N LEU A 107 -28.99 9.76 -1.39
CA LEU A 107 -27.56 9.58 -1.19
C LEU A 107 -26.81 10.92 -1.05
N ILE A 108 -27.22 11.94 -1.81
CA ILE A 108 -26.67 13.31 -1.67
C ILE A 108 -26.95 13.85 -0.26
N LYS A 109 -28.17 13.68 0.28
CA LYS A 109 -28.48 14.05 1.65
C LYS A 109 -27.60 13.30 2.66
N LEU A 110 -27.28 12.04 2.38
CA LEU A 110 -26.46 11.19 3.24
C LEU A 110 -24.98 11.65 3.32
N LEU A 111 -24.48 12.43 2.35
CA LEU A 111 -23.14 13.01 2.40
C LEU A 111 -22.91 13.91 3.62
N GLY A 112 -23.98 14.59 4.10
CA GLY A 112 -23.97 15.41 5.32
C GLY A 112 -24.17 14.64 6.62
N HIS A 113 -24.18 13.32 6.62
CA HIS A 113 -24.41 12.52 7.81
C HIS A 113 -23.26 12.66 8.82
N SER A 114 -23.60 12.83 10.13
CA SER A 114 -22.63 13.00 11.22
C SER A 114 -21.62 11.85 11.32
N ASN A 115 -22.04 10.62 11.03
CA ASN A 115 -21.14 9.48 10.92
C ASN A 115 -20.47 9.46 9.53
N LYS A 116 -19.19 9.80 9.48
CA LYS A 116 -18.37 9.82 8.25
C LYS A 116 -18.37 8.48 7.47
N HIS A 117 -18.51 7.35 8.17
CA HIS A 117 -18.58 6.05 7.49
C HIS A 117 -19.89 5.85 6.75
N VAL A 118 -20.98 6.42 7.23
CA VAL A 118 -22.28 6.40 6.53
C VAL A 118 -22.21 7.31 5.30
N ALA A 119 -21.66 8.50 5.42
CA ALA A 119 -21.42 9.39 4.27
C ALA A 119 -20.53 8.72 3.20
N ALA A 120 -19.46 8.05 3.61
CA ALA A 120 -18.58 7.32 2.68
C ALA A 120 -19.31 6.21 1.91
N ARG A 121 -20.29 5.51 2.53
CA ARG A 121 -21.09 4.50 1.83
C ARG A 121 -21.89 5.09 0.67
N ALA A 122 -22.41 6.32 0.84
CA ALA A 122 -23.10 7.04 -0.23
C ALA A 122 -22.14 7.38 -1.37
N ILE A 123 -20.93 7.87 -1.05
CA ILE A 123 -19.91 8.19 -2.06
C ILE A 123 -19.54 6.94 -2.89
N TRP A 124 -19.33 5.79 -2.24
CA TRP A 124 -19.04 4.54 -2.93
C TRP A 124 -20.15 4.05 -3.85
N LEU A 125 -21.40 4.37 -3.54
CA LEU A 125 -22.55 3.93 -4.32
C LEU A 125 -22.85 4.84 -5.52
N LEU A 126 -22.66 6.16 -5.37
CA LEU A 126 -23.00 7.15 -6.40
C LEU A 126 -22.50 6.80 -7.80
N PRO A 127 -21.22 6.45 -8.04
CA PRO A 127 -20.74 6.21 -9.40
C PRO A 127 -21.32 4.94 -10.05
N HIS A 128 -22.01 4.11 -9.29
CA HIS A 128 -22.73 2.94 -9.82
C HIS A 128 -24.16 3.23 -10.30
N LEU A 129 -24.63 4.48 -10.19
CA LEU A 129 -25.99 4.88 -10.49
C LEU A 129 -26.09 5.65 -11.83
N GLY A 130 -25.34 5.23 -12.84
CA GLY A 130 -25.32 5.87 -14.14
C GLY A 130 -24.52 7.17 -14.18
N GLU A 131 -24.59 7.89 -15.30
CA GLU A 131 -23.78 9.10 -15.50
C GLU A 131 -24.14 10.23 -14.54
N LYS A 132 -25.41 10.33 -14.11
CA LYS A 132 -25.83 11.32 -13.10
C LYS A 132 -25.15 11.05 -11.75
N GLY A 133 -25.18 9.80 -11.28
CA GLY A 133 -24.54 9.43 -10.03
C GLY A 133 -23.01 9.61 -10.08
N LYS A 134 -22.40 9.24 -11.20
CA LYS A 134 -20.98 9.48 -11.46
C LYS A 134 -20.64 10.98 -11.43
N SER A 135 -21.46 11.82 -12.07
CA SER A 135 -21.29 13.27 -12.05
C SER A 135 -21.33 13.84 -10.63
N GLU A 136 -22.26 13.39 -9.78
CA GLU A 136 -22.32 13.80 -8.38
C GLU A 136 -21.06 13.37 -7.61
N CYS A 137 -20.52 12.17 -7.86
CA CYS A 137 -19.27 11.72 -7.28
C CYS A 137 -18.08 12.58 -7.75
N VAL A 138 -18.02 12.97 -9.03
CA VAL A 138 -16.98 13.85 -9.58
C VAL A 138 -16.99 15.23 -8.91
N LYS A 139 -18.16 15.79 -8.57
CA LYS A 139 -18.24 17.05 -7.84
C LYS A 139 -17.51 17.00 -6.50
N LEU A 140 -17.50 15.84 -5.84
CA LEU A 140 -16.84 15.63 -4.55
C LEU A 140 -15.31 15.69 -4.62
N LEU A 141 -14.71 15.59 -5.79
CA LEU A 141 -13.26 15.82 -5.98
C LEU A 141 -12.85 17.28 -5.71
N LYS A 142 -13.82 18.19 -5.57
CA LYS A 142 -13.61 19.59 -5.21
C LYS A 142 -14.11 19.94 -3.80
N SER A 143 -14.46 18.93 -2.99
CA SER A 143 -14.90 19.14 -1.61
C SER A 143 -13.80 19.77 -0.77
N ASP A 144 -14.15 20.63 0.18
CA ASP A 144 -13.20 21.19 1.16
C ASP A 144 -12.62 20.11 2.09
N GLN A 145 -13.33 18.98 2.24
CA GLN A 145 -12.92 17.86 3.07
C GLN A 145 -12.06 16.86 2.30
N ALA A 146 -10.80 16.71 2.68
CA ALA A 146 -9.85 15.79 2.03
C ALA A 146 -10.35 14.33 1.99
N ASN A 147 -10.98 13.86 3.07
CA ASN A 147 -11.53 12.51 3.13
C ASN A 147 -12.67 12.28 2.11
N MET A 148 -13.45 13.29 1.78
CA MET A 148 -14.47 13.20 0.72
C MET A 148 -13.82 13.14 -0.66
N ARG A 149 -12.82 14.01 -0.95
CA ARG A 149 -12.06 13.97 -2.19
C ARG A 149 -11.40 12.62 -2.41
N LEU A 150 -10.72 12.12 -1.37
CA LEU A 150 -10.07 10.81 -1.39
C LEU A 150 -11.06 9.67 -1.65
N THR A 151 -12.18 9.65 -0.92
CA THR A 151 -13.19 8.58 -1.06
C THR A 151 -13.83 8.62 -2.45
N ALA A 152 -14.15 9.81 -2.96
CA ALA A 152 -14.70 9.98 -4.30
C ALA A 152 -13.72 9.51 -5.39
N TYR A 153 -12.44 9.87 -5.25
CA TYR A 153 -11.41 9.41 -6.17
C TYR A 153 -11.31 7.88 -6.22
N ARG A 154 -11.27 7.24 -5.05
CA ARG A 154 -11.26 5.77 -4.93
C ARG A 154 -12.51 5.12 -5.53
N ALA A 155 -13.68 5.71 -5.29
CA ALA A 155 -14.94 5.22 -5.83
C ALA A 155 -14.97 5.31 -7.37
N LEU A 156 -14.51 6.42 -7.95
CA LEU A 156 -14.38 6.60 -9.40
C LEU A 156 -13.36 5.64 -10.01
N ARG A 157 -12.23 5.41 -9.32
CA ARG A 157 -11.23 4.42 -9.75
C ARG A 157 -11.82 3.01 -9.76
N ARG A 158 -12.66 2.65 -8.79
CA ARG A 158 -13.25 1.31 -8.67
C ARG A 158 -14.19 0.96 -9.82
N ILE A 159 -14.91 1.93 -10.37
CA ILE A 159 -15.78 1.71 -11.53
C ILE A 159 -15.04 1.72 -12.86
N ASN A 160 -13.78 2.18 -12.88
CA ASN A 160 -12.90 2.22 -14.04
C ASN A 160 -11.72 1.28 -13.78
N PRO A 161 -11.91 -0.04 -13.88
CA PRO A 161 -10.85 -1.01 -13.61
C PRO A 161 -9.68 -0.84 -14.59
N ILE A 162 -8.52 -1.32 -14.19
CA ILE A 162 -7.29 -1.32 -14.98
C ILE A 162 -7.53 -2.06 -16.30
N GLY A 163 -6.96 -1.58 -17.39
CA GLY A 163 -7.15 -2.06 -18.75
C GLY A 163 -7.48 -0.90 -19.69
N SER A 164 -8.15 -1.16 -20.79
CA SER A 164 -8.51 -0.13 -21.80
C SER A 164 -9.33 1.05 -21.22
N GLN A 165 -10.01 0.83 -20.11
CA GLN A 165 -10.78 1.87 -19.38
C GLN A 165 -10.01 2.51 -18.21
N GLY A 166 -8.84 1.97 -17.84
CA GLY A 166 -8.04 2.50 -16.73
C GLY A 166 -7.60 3.95 -16.94
N THR A 167 -7.48 4.39 -18.20
CA THR A 167 -7.14 5.76 -18.56
C THR A 167 -8.20 6.78 -18.18
N ALA A 168 -9.44 6.39 -17.97
CA ALA A 168 -10.53 7.28 -17.57
C ALA A 168 -10.32 7.97 -16.22
N ILE A 169 -9.41 7.44 -15.38
CA ILE A 169 -9.05 8.05 -14.10
C ILE A 169 -8.02 9.19 -14.25
N LEU A 170 -7.25 9.24 -15.35
CA LEU A 170 -6.14 10.17 -15.52
C LEU A 170 -6.50 11.65 -15.38
N PRO A 171 -7.63 12.16 -15.91
CA PRO A 171 -8.03 13.56 -15.69
C PRO A 171 -8.20 13.88 -14.20
N TYR A 172 -8.78 12.98 -13.43
CA TYR A 172 -8.98 13.13 -11.99
C TYR A 172 -7.66 12.99 -11.22
N ALA A 173 -6.81 12.05 -11.63
CA ALA A 173 -5.45 11.89 -11.08
C ALA A 173 -4.63 13.16 -11.29
N LYS A 174 -4.63 13.74 -12.48
CA LYS A 174 -3.94 14.99 -12.79
C LYS A 174 -4.48 16.17 -11.97
N GLN A 175 -5.80 16.27 -11.80
CA GLN A 175 -6.41 17.29 -10.93
C GLN A 175 -5.93 17.15 -9.48
N LEU A 176 -5.96 15.95 -8.93
CA LEU A 176 -5.63 15.66 -7.53
C LEU A 176 -4.13 15.50 -7.25
N ALA A 177 -3.28 15.49 -8.28
CA ALA A 177 -1.84 15.51 -8.10
C ALA A 177 -1.34 16.78 -7.38
N ASN A 178 -2.11 17.88 -7.45
CA ASN A 178 -1.86 19.14 -6.72
C ASN A 178 -2.73 19.29 -5.47
N ASP A 179 -3.34 18.21 -4.97
CA ASP A 179 -4.20 18.32 -3.79
C ASP A 179 -3.41 18.80 -2.57
N PRO A 180 -3.96 19.73 -1.75
CA PRO A 180 -3.28 20.19 -0.55
C PRO A 180 -3.02 19.07 0.47
N ASP A 181 -3.86 18.02 0.47
CA ASP A 181 -3.73 16.87 1.39
C ASP A 181 -2.74 15.83 0.85
N ALA A 182 -1.71 15.52 1.62
CA ALA A 182 -0.68 14.54 1.25
C ALA A 182 -1.24 13.12 1.10
N GLY A 183 -2.29 12.76 1.86
CA GLY A 183 -2.96 11.45 1.74
C GLY A 183 -3.67 11.29 0.41
N VAL A 184 -4.29 12.36 -0.12
CA VAL A 184 -4.88 12.37 -1.47
C VAL A 184 -3.80 12.21 -2.53
N ARG A 185 -2.71 13.00 -2.46
CA ARG A 185 -1.59 12.89 -3.42
C ARG A 185 -0.95 11.49 -3.40
N ARG A 186 -0.79 10.90 -2.21
CA ARG A 186 -0.29 9.52 -2.04
C ARG A 186 -1.18 8.50 -2.75
N ASP A 187 -2.49 8.61 -2.61
CA ASP A 187 -3.44 7.70 -3.27
C ASP A 187 -3.42 7.86 -4.80
N VAL A 188 -3.24 9.09 -5.27
CA VAL A 188 -3.03 9.37 -6.70
C VAL A 188 -1.78 8.62 -7.19
N ALA A 189 -0.64 8.76 -6.52
CA ALA A 189 0.59 8.07 -6.91
C ALA A 189 0.39 6.56 -7.02
N LEU A 190 -0.19 5.93 -5.99
CA LEU A 190 -0.47 4.48 -5.96
C LEU A 190 -1.42 4.04 -7.09
N SER A 191 -2.32 4.90 -7.52
CA SER A 191 -3.30 4.58 -8.56
C SER A 191 -2.71 4.50 -9.97
N LEU A 192 -1.50 5.01 -10.17
CA LEU A 192 -0.83 5.07 -11.47
C LEU A 192 -0.05 3.80 -11.82
N ARG A 193 0.12 2.90 -10.85
CA ARG A 193 1.03 1.74 -10.91
C ARG A 193 0.94 0.93 -12.20
N ASP A 194 -0.23 0.57 -12.65
CA ASP A 194 -0.39 -0.35 -13.76
C ASP A 194 -0.73 0.38 -15.08
N LEU A 195 -0.47 1.69 -15.12
CA LEU A 195 -0.66 2.52 -16.30
C LEU A 195 0.69 2.86 -16.95
N PRO A 196 0.78 2.93 -18.30
CA PRO A 196 2.03 3.23 -19.00
C PRO A 196 2.66 4.57 -18.59
N ALA A 197 3.99 4.63 -18.49
CA ALA A 197 4.73 5.85 -18.17
C ALA A 197 4.41 7.00 -19.14
N THR A 198 4.16 6.70 -20.41
CA THR A 198 3.76 7.70 -21.42
C THR A 198 2.52 8.50 -21.03
N LEU A 199 1.65 7.91 -20.20
CA LEU A 199 0.41 8.54 -19.71
C LEU A 199 0.57 9.14 -18.32
N THR A 200 1.51 8.64 -17.49
CA THR A 200 1.59 8.95 -16.07
C THR A 200 2.77 9.84 -15.67
N LYS A 201 3.84 9.89 -16.48
CA LYS A 201 5.07 10.64 -16.17
C LYS A 201 4.81 12.12 -15.83
N SER A 202 3.88 12.77 -16.53
CA SER A 202 3.53 14.17 -16.24
C SER A 202 2.83 14.33 -14.89
N ILE A 203 2.13 13.32 -14.41
CA ILE A 203 1.48 13.33 -13.10
C ILE A 203 2.54 13.13 -12.00
N PHE A 204 3.49 12.21 -12.20
CA PHE A 204 4.63 12.05 -11.29
C PHE A 204 5.51 13.30 -11.21
N ALA A 205 5.69 14.00 -12.32
CA ALA A 205 6.41 15.28 -12.36
C ALA A 205 5.72 16.39 -11.51
N ILE A 206 4.39 16.33 -11.37
CA ILE A 206 3.62 17.21 -10.47
C ILE A 206 3.72 16.74 -9.02
N LEU A 207 3.65 15.42 -8.76
CA LEU A 207 3.65 14.85 -7.42
C LEU A 207 5.01 14.97 -6.71
N ALA A 208 6.10 14.68 -7.43
CA ALA A 208 7.42 14.53 -6.85
C ALA A 208 7.93 15.78 -6.09
N PRO A 209 7.78 17.01 -6.60
CA PRO A 209 8.20 18.23 -5.88
C PRO A 209 7.45 18.46 -4.56
N GLN A 210 6.29 17.82 -4.37
CA GLN A 210 5.42 17.97 -3.21
C GLN A 210 5.58 16.84 -2.18
N VAL A 211 6.49 15.89 -2.43
CA VAL A 211 6.75 14.78 -1.51
C VAL A 211 7.54 15.26 -0.30
N ASP A 212 7.02 15.05 0.88
CA ASP A 212 7.83 15.13 2.09
C ASP A 212 8.73 13.88 2.14
N HIS A 213 10.03 14.08 1.94
CA HIS A 213 11.01 13.00 1.93
C HIS A 213 11.23 12.35 3.32
N THR A 214 10.74 12.97 4.38
CA THR A 214 10.73 12.42 5.74
C THR A 214 9.52 11.52 5.99
N ASP A 215 8.43 11.68 5.24
CA ASP A 215 7.29 10.76 5.23
C ASP A 215 7.61 9.53 4.35
N LYS A 216 7.98 8.45 5.02
CA LYS A 216 8.27 7.18 4.37
C LYS A 216 7.12 6.71 3.46
N ASN A 217 5.86 6.90 3.89
CA ASN A 217 4.71 6.44 3.10
C ASN A 217 4.52 7.26 1.82
N ALA A 218 4.86 8.56 1.84
CA ALA A 218 4.81 9.40 0.64
C ALA A 218 5.87 8.98 -0.38
N VAL A 219 7.11 8.74 0.08
CA VAL A 219 8.21 8.26 -0.77
C VAL A 219 7.89 6.87 -1.36
N GLU A 220 7.40 5.94 -0.52
CA GLU A 220 7.01 4.60 -0.95
C GLU A 220 5.88 4.63 -2.00
N ALA A 221 4.92 5.54 -1.86
CA ALA A 221 3.82 5.65 -2.83
C ALA A 221 4.30 6.05 -4.23
N ILE A 222 5.30 6.93 -4.34
CA ILE A 222 5.93 7.25 -5.62
C ILE A 222 6.59 6.01 -6.23
N GLY A 223 7.40 5.29 -5.44
CA GLY A 223 8.09 4.09 -5.94
C GLY A 223 7.13 2.97 -6.32
N LEU A 224 6.08 2.73 -5.52
CA LEU A 224 5.06 1.72 -5.85
C LEU A 224 4.25 2.10 -7.09
N GLY A 225 3.93 3.37 -7.24
CA GLY A 225 3.20 3.87 -8.41
C GLY A 225 4.02 3.83 -9.70
N ALA A 226 5.35 3.95 -9.60
CA ALA A 226 6.28 3.92 -10.73
C ALA A 226 6.81 2.51 -11.07
N ALA A 227 6.35 1.46 -10.35
CA ALA A 227 6.91 0.12 -10.47
C ALA A 227 6.95 -0.39 -11.93
N ASN A 228 8.10 -0.95 -12.31
CA ASN A 228 8.46 -1.41 -13.66
C ASN A 228 8.60 -0.30 -14.73
N GLN A 229 8.61 0.97 -14.33
CA GLN A 229 8.75 2.13 -15.22
C GLN A 229 9.65 3.21 -14.58
N GLU A 230 10.53 2.79 -13.69
CA GLU A 230 11.32 3.65 -12.82
C GLU A 230 12.20 4.62 -13.62
N ASN A 231 12.75 4.18 -14.74
CA ASN A 231 13.63 5.00 -15.58
C ASN A 231 12.89 6.19 -16.20
N GLU A 232 11.76 5.93 -16.85
CA GLU A 232 10.97 6.95 -17.52
C GLU A 232 10.37 7.95 -16.53
N ILE A 233 9.90 7.44 -15.39
CA ILE A 233 9.34 8.28 -14.32
C ILE A 233 10.44 9.12 -13.68
N TRP A 234 11.61 8.55 -13.39
CA TRP A 234 12.73 9.29 -12.82
C TRP A 234 13.21 10.41 -13.76
N LEU A 235 13.30 10.16 -15.07
CA LEU A 235 13.65 11.19 -16.05
C LEU A 235 12.68 12.37 -16.03
N ALA A 236 11.37 12.09 -15.96
CA ALA A 236 10.36 13.14 -15.88
C ALA A 236 10.42 13.91 -14.54
N ILE A 237 10.71 13.24 -13.44
CA ILE A 237 10.93 13.87 -12.13
C ILE A 237 12.20 14.73 -12.17
N LYS A 238 13.29 14.24 -12.75
CA LYS A 238 14.55 14.98 -12.90
C LYS A 238 14.34 16.25 -13.73
N GLU A 239 13.62 16.16 -14.83
CA GLU A 239 13.26 17.31 -15.67
C GLU A 239 12.42 18.33 -14.89
N SER A 240 11.43 17.89 -14.13
CA SER A 240 10.55 18.78 -13.35
C SER A 240 11.25 19.44 -12.18
N MET A 241 12.09 18.71 -11.45
CA MET A 241 12.75 19.21 -10.23
C MET A 241 14.06 19.95 -10.49
N GLN A 242 14.66 19.75 -11.67
CA GLN A 242 15.93 20.39 -12.08
C GLN A 242 17.01 20.38 -10.98
N PRO A 243 17.41 19.18 -10.49
CA PRO A 243 18.24 19.07 -9.29
C PRO A 243 19.68 19.54 -9.43
N GLY A 244 20.11 19.96 -10.63
CA GLY A 244 21.48 20.39 -10.92
C GLY A 244 22.48 19.23 -10.90
N ASP A 245 23.74 19.56 -10.56
CA ASP A 245 24.81 18.56 -10.47
C ASP A 245 24.53 17.52 -9.39
N PRO A 246 24.95 16.25 -9.57
CA PRO A 246 24.62 15.18 -8.64
C PRO A 246 25.00 15.44 -7.18
N HIS A 247 26.10 16.15 -6.91
CA HIS A 247 26.51 16.48 -5.54
C HIS A 247 25.62 17.54 -4.86
N GLN A 248 24.85 18.30 -5.64
CA GLN A 248 23.94 19.37 -5.16
C GLN A 248 22.50 18.91 -4.98
N TRP A 249 22.18 17.66 -5.32
CA TRP A 249 20.82 17.14 -5.16
C TRP A 249 20.29 17.37 -3.75
N SER A 250 19.09 17.89 -3.67
CA SER A 250 18.35 17.97 -2.40
C SER A 250 18.12 16.57 -1.80
N ASP A 251 17.91 16.52 -0.49
CA ASP A 251 17.59 15.27 0.20
C ASP A 251 16.31 14.65 -0.35
N GLN A 252 15.33 15.48 -0.74
CA GLN A 252 14.10 15.05 -1.37
C GLN A 252 14.38 14.30 -2.70
N PHE A 253 15.13 14.91 -3.61
CA PHE A 253 15.43 14.30 -4.91
C PHE A 253 16.31 13.04 -4.75
N ALA A 254 17.30 13.11 -3.87
CA ALA A 254 18.15 11.96 -3.56
C ALA A 254 17.33 10.78 -2.99
N LYS A 255 16.37 11.06 -2.11
CA LYS A 255 15.51 10.03 -1.52
C LYS A 255 14.53 9.43 -2.52
N LEU A 256 13.98 10.24 -3.42
CA LEU A 256 13.16 9.76 -4.53
C LEU A 256 13.98 8.89 -5.49
N THR A 257 15.21 9.28 -5.81
CA THR A 257 16.13 8.48 -6.64
C THR A 257 16.46 7.15 -5.96
N TRP A 258 16.74 7.17 -4.65
CA TRP A 258 16.97 5.96 -3.86
C TRP A 258 15.76 5.01 -3.91
N ARG A 259 14.52 5.53 -3.91
CA ARG A 259 13.33 4.67 -3.91
C ARG A 259 12.95 4.15 -5.29
N LEU A 260 13.28 4.89 -6.34
CA LEU A 260 12.94 4.52 -7.72
C LEU A 260 13.93 3.53 -8.35
N TRP A 261 15.17 3.48 -7.85
CA TRP A 261 16.22 2.60 -8.39
C TRP A 261 16.45 2.69 -9.91
N PRO A 262 16.48 3.89 -10.51
CA PRO A 262 16.52 4.02 -11.96
C PRO A 262 17.92 3.68 -12.48
N SER A 263 18.02 2.71 -13.40
CA SER A 263 19.31 2.32 -13.97
C SER A 263 19.96 3.46 -14.77
N VAL A 264 19.17 4.38 -15.29
CA VAL A 264 19.67 5.58 -15.99
C VAL A 264 20.35 6.60 -15.07
N ALA A 265 20.19 6.48 -13.75
CA ALA A 265 20.83 7.36 -12.77
C ALA A 265 22.19 6.85 -12.26
N VAL A 266 22.66 5.68 -12.71
CA VAL A 266 23.90 5.06 -12.21
C VAL A 266 25.11 5.98 -12.31
N THR A 267 25.28 6.68 -13.43
CA THR A 267 26.40 7.61 -13.63
C THR A 267 26.33 8.79 -12.66
N ASP A 268 25.14 9.36 -12.47
CA ASP A 268 24.91 10.47 -11.55
C ASP A 268 25.13 10.03 -10.09
N LEU A 269 24.63 8.86 -9.70
CA LEU A 269 24.79 8.29 -8.36
C LEU A 269 26.27 8.00 -8.05
N LYS A 270 27.02 7.44 -9.01
CA LYS A 270 28.46 7.22 -8.87
C LYS A 270 29.21 8.55 -8.69
N ALA A 271 28.93 9.54 -9.55
CA ALA A 271 29.54 10.86 -9.44
C ALA A 271 29.23 11.52 -8.09
N ARG A 272 27.98 11.40 -7.61
CA ARG A 272 27.57 11.87 -6.29
C ARG A 272 28.37 11.18 -5.18
N ALA A 273 28.46 9.86 -5.18
CA ALA A 273 29.15 9.10 -4.15
C ALA A 273 30.65 9.43 -4.05
N LEU A 274 31.29 9.72 -5.19
CA LEU A 274 32.71 10.06 -5.24
C LEU A 274 33.03 11.51 -4.89
N HIS A 275 32.00 12.41 -4.89
CA HIS A 275 32.26 13.83 -4.69
C HIS A 275 32.84 14.15 -3.30
N PRO A 276 33.95 14.88 -3.20
CA PRO A 276 34.67 15.08 -1.93
C PRO A 276 33.84 15.86 -0.89
N SER A 277 33.01 16.80 -1.31
CA SER A 277 32.21 17.65 -0.40
C SER A 277 30.93 17.00 0.11
N LEU A 278 30.58 15.79 -0.38
CA LEU A 278 29.36 15.13 0.06
C LEU A 278 29.48 14.64 1.49
N SER A 279 28.40 14.84 2.30
CA SER A 279 28.37 14.31 3.67
C SER A 279 28.41 12.78 3.69
N PRO A 280 28.89 12.17 4.78
CA PRO A 280 28.92 10.71 4.91
C PRO A 280 27.55 10.07 4.70
N GLU A 281 26.46 10.66 5.25
CA GLU A 281 25.10 10.17 5.15
C GLU A 281 24.57 10.22 3.72
N ALA A 282 24.79 11.34 3.04
CA ALA A 282 24.37 11.50 1.64
C ALA A 282 25.18 10.58 0.70
N ARG A 283 26.47 10.37 1.00
CA ARG A 283 27.34 9.42 0.30
C ARG A 283 26.84 7.99 0.46
N LYS A 284 26.55 7.59 1.71
CA LYS A 284 25.99 6.27 2.00
C LYS A 284 24.68 6.04 1.26
N LEU A 285 23.77 7.03 1.24
CA LEU A 285 22.52 6.94 0.49
C LEU A 285 22.75 6.75 -1.02
N ALA A 286 23.77 7.42 -1.60
CA ALA A 286 24.10 7.26 -3.01
C ALA A 286 24.66 5.84 -3.32
N VAL A 287 25.52 5.30 -2.46
CA VAL A 287 26.03 3.92 -2.58
C VAL A 287 24.88 2.91 -2.40
N GLU A 288 24.02 3.12 -1.42
CA GLU A 288 22.86 2.28 -1.17
C GLU A 288 21.89 2.30 -2.36
N SER A 289 21.67 3.47 -2.97
CA SER A 289 20.81 3.58 -4.17
C SER A 289 21.33 2.70 -5.31
N LEU A 290 22.64 2.70 -5.55
CA LEU A 290 23.27 1.81 -6.53
C LEU A 290 23.08 0.33 -6.20
N ALA A 291 23.10 -0.03 -4.91
CA ALA A 291 22.98 -1.41 -4.48
C ALA A 291 21.61 -2.03 -4.81
N PHE A 292 20.55 -1.22 -4.89
CA PHE A 292 19.20 -1.68 -5.25
C PHE A 292 18.95 -1.73 -6.76
N ILE A 293 19.85 -1.19 -7.58
CA ILE A 293 19.73 -1.23 -9.04
C ILE A 293 20.30 -2.56 -9.56
N ASN A 294 19.42 -3.47 -9.97
CA ASN A 294 19.81 -4.74 -10.57
C ASN A 294 20.16 -4.56 -12.06
N HIS A 295 21.31 -3.92 -12.33
CA HIS A 295 21.82 -3.66 -13.66
C HIS A 295 23.34 -3.75 -13.69
N LYS A 296 23.91 -4.24 -14.80
CA LYS A 296 25.36 -4.43 -14.97
C LYS A 296 26.18 -3.16 -14.69
N THR A 297 25.71 -2.02 -15.16
CA THR A 297 26.38 -0.74 -14.95
C THR A 297 26.46 -0.35 -13.47
N SER A 298 25.46 -0.74 -12.66
CA SER A 298 25.48 -0.51 -11.22
C SER A 298 26.52 -1.37 -10.52
N VAL A 299 26.67 -2.62 -10.95
CA VAL A 299 27.72 -3.52 -10.46
C VAL A 299 29.11 -2.95 -10.78
N GLU A 300 29.33 -2.51 -12.02
CA GLU A 300 30.57 -1.88 -12.45
C GLU A 300 30.87 -0.61 -11.64
N ALA A 301 29.88 0.26 -11.46
CA ALA A 301 30.01 1.44 -10.61
C ALA A 301 30.37 1.07 -9.16
N MET A 302 29.74 0.04 -8.60
CA MET A 302 30.00 -0.39 -7.24
C MET A 302 31.40 -0.98 -7.07
N LEU A 303 31.94 -1.69 -8.08
CA LEU A 303 33.31 -2.17 -8.08
C LEU A 303 34.31 -1.00 -8.08
N GLU A 304 34.08 0.05 -8.85
CA GLU A 304 34.90 1.27 -8.82
C GLU A 304 34.82 1.99 -7.46
N LEU A 305 33.60 2.05 -6.85
CA LEU A 305 33.45 2.63 -5.53
C LEU A 305 34.18 1.84 -4.43
N ALA A 306 34.33 0.54 -4.60
CA ALA A 306 35.12 -0.29 -3.69
C ALA A 306 36.65 -0.01 -3.73
N ASP A 307 37.12 0.62 -4.79
CA ASP A 307 38.52 1.04 -4.95
C ASP A 307 38.80 2.44 -4.36
N ASN A 308 37.76 3.17 -3.88
CA ASN A 308 37.87 4.52 -3.31
C ASN A 308 37.74 4.49 -1.79
N GLU A 309 38.67 5.08 -1.06
CA GLU A 309 38.75 5.05 0.41
C GLU A 309 37.48 5.54 1.12
N ARG A 310 36.76 6.52 0.54
CA ARG A 310 35.53 7.10 1.15
C ARG A 310 34.29 6.23 0.99
N THR A 311 34.27 5.33 0.02
CA THR A 311 33.11 4.50 -0.34
C THR A 311 33.37 3.02 -0.17
N LYS A 312 34.64 2.62 0.01
CA LYS A 312 35.14 1.24 0.06
C LYS A 312 34.33 0.35 1.03
N ALA A 313 34.11 0.83 2.23
CA ALA A 313 33.44 0.04 3.25
C ALA A 313 31.98 -0.28 2.85
N ASP A 314 31.21 0.73 2.46
CA ASP A 314 29.81 0.57 2.06
C ASP A 314 29.72 -0.22 0.75
N ALA A 315 30.55 0.09 -0.23
CA ALA A 315 30.56 -0.62 -1.51
C ALA A 315 30.92 -2.10 -1.35
N SER A 316 31.94 -2.42 -0.55
CA SER A 316 32.32 -3.81 -0.27
C SER A 316 31.21 -4.59 0.43
N TYR A 317 30.53 -3.98 1.37
CA TYR A 317 29.37 -4.58 2.05
C TYR A 317 28.27 -4.99 1.04
N TRP A 318 27.89 -4.07 0.16
CA TRP A 318 26.86 -4.33 -0.82
C TRP A 318 27.26 -5.31 -1.93
N LEU A 319 28.53 -5.26 -2.36
CA LEU A 319 29.09 -6.24 -3.31
C LEU A 319 29.04 -7.66 -2.74
N LEU A 320 29.39 -7.83 -1.47
CA LEU A 320 29.28 -9.14 -0.80
C LEU A 320 27.86 -9.62 -0.72
N ARG A 321 26.95 -8.77 -0.26
CA ARG A 321 25.54 -9.11 -0.08
C ARG A 321 24.86 -9.46 -1.40
N ASN A 322 24.98 -8.59 -2.39
CA ASN A 322 24.27 -8.73 -3.66
C ASN A 322 24.96 -9.71 -4.61
N GLY A 323 26.27 -9.91 -4.49
CA GLY A 323 27.02 -10.87 -5.30
C GLY A 323 26.57 -12.33 -5.11
N HIS A 324 26.02 -12.66 -3.96
CA HIS A 324 25.38 -13.95 -3.70
C HIS A 324 23.85 -13.96 -3.93
N GLY A 325 23.27 -12.78 -4.15
CA GLY A 325 21.85 -12.56 -4.38
C GLY A 325 21.53 -12.07 -5.80
N GLU A 326 20.95 -10.89 -5.87
CA GLU A 326 20.44 -10.26 -7.10
C GLU A 326 21.51 -10.06 -8.18
N TRP A 327 22.79 -9.88 -7.80
CA TRP A 327 23.89 -9.68 -8.74
C TRP A 327 24.64 -10.96 -9.11
N ARG A 328 24.18 -12.11 -8.65
CA ARG A 328 24.78 -13.42 -8.99
C ARG A 328 24.97 -13.64 -10.51
N PRO A 329 24.03 -13.22 -11.39
CA PRO A 329 24.19 -13.39 -12.84
C PRO A 329 25.38 -12.64 -13.44
N TYR A 330 25.93 -11.63 -12.76
CA TYR A 330 27.03 -10.82 -13.24
C TYR A 330 28.41 -11.41 -12.93
N ASN A 331 28.51 -12.54 -12.23
CA ASN A 331 29.73 -13.33 -11.98
C ASN A 331 30.92 -12.53 -11.40
N ILE A 332 30.66 -11.72 -10.38
CA ILE A 332 31.68 -10.81 -9.80
C ILE A 332 32.67 -11.48 -8.84
N ALA A 333 32.60 -12.81 -8.62
CA ALA A 333 33.43 -13.52 -7.63
C ALA A 333 34.95 -13.31 -7.86
N GLY A 334 35.39 -13.31 -9.11
CA GLY A 334 36.79 -13.03 -9.47
C GLY A 334 37.24 -11.62 -9.08
N GLU A 335 36.38 -10.63 -9.31
CA GLU A 335 36.65 -9.24 -8.96
C GLU A 335 36.68 -9.02 -7.43
N LEU A 336 35.80 -9.71 -6.69
CA LEU A 336 35.79 -9.68 -5.22
C LEU A 336 37.08 -10.30 -4.64
N LYS A 337 37.55 -11.40 -5.21
CA LYS A 337 38.80 -12.04 -4.81
C LYS A 337 40.00 -11.15 -5.11
N LYS A 338 40.08 -10.57 -6.31
CA LYS A 338 41.16 -9.65 -6.74
C LYS A 338 41.28 -8.44 -5.80
N ARG A 339 40.17 -7.89 -5.32
CA ARG A 339 40.10 -6.76 -4.38
C ARG A 339 40.28 -7.15 -2.92
N GLY A 340 40.41 -8.44 -2.63
CA GLY A 340 40.46 -8.94 -1.25
C GLY A 340 39.21 -8.76 -0.43
N ILE A 341 38.08 -8.51 -1.10
CA ILE A 341 36.75 -8.33 -0.46
C ILE A 341 36.22 -9.69 0.01
N TYR A 342 36.34 -10.71 -0.83
CA TYR A 342 35.87 -12.06 -0.53
C TYR A 342 36.73 -13.12 -1.21
N ASP A 343 37.23 -14.06 -0.41
CA ASP A 343 37.97 -15.24 -0.91
C ASP A 343 37.45 -16.50 -0.22
N PRO A 344 36.66 -17.34 -0.93
CA PRO A 344 36.09 -18.56 -0.33
C PRO A 344 37.17 -19.53 0.19
N SER A 345 38.36 -19.51 -0.37
CA SER A 345 39.46 -20.41 0.07
C SER A 345 40.01 -20.06 1.45
N LYS A 346 39.72 -18.84 1.94
CA LYS A 346 40.13 -18.38 3.27
C LYS A 346 39.08 -18.56 4.36
N ILE A 347 37.89 -19.05 4.02
CA ILE A 347 36.84 -19.31 4.99
C ILE A 347 37.15 -20.61 5.72
N LYS A 348 37.43 -20.53 7.01
CA LYS A 348 37.52 -21.74 7.87
C LYS A 348 36.10 -22.27 8.14
N PRO A 349 35.85 -23.57 7.92
CA PRO A 349 34.59 -24.16 8.31
C PRO A 349 34.38 -24.00 9.83
N VAL A 350 33.28 -23.40 10.22
CA VAL A 350 32.86 -23.38 11.63
C VAL A 350 32.22 -24.74 11.90
N ALA A 351 32.83 -25.52 12.75
CA ALA A 351 32.20 -26.76 13.25
C ALA A 351 30.97 -26.34 14.08
N VAL A 352 29.79 -26.57 13.54
CA VAL A 352 28.53 -26.43 14.29
C VAL A 352 28.38 -27.74 15.08
N THR A 353 28.72 -27.73 16.35
CA THR A 353 28.27 -28.78 17.28
C THR A 353 26.79 -28.55 17.53
N VAL A 354 25.97 -29.40 16.93
CA VAL A 354 24.55 -29.48 17.28
C VAL A 354 24.51 -30.18 18.66
N PRO A 355 23.88 -29.56 19.70
CA PRO A 355 23.70 -30.14 21.02
C PRO A 355 22.79 -31.36 20.99
#